data_7a1ce69f81a247d42924e51b01ecce01
#
_entry.id   7a1ce69f81a247d42924e51b01ecce01
#
_cell.length_a   1.000
_cell.length_b   1.000
_cell.length_c   1.000
_cell.angle_alpha   90.00
_cell.angle_beta   90.00
_cell.angle_gamma   90.00
#
_symmetry.space_group_name_H-M   'P 1'
#
loop_
_entity.id
_entity.type
_entity.pdbx_description
1 polymer ?
#
loop_
_entity_poly.entity_id
_entity_poly.type
_entity_poly.pdbx_seq_one_letter_code
_entity_poly.pdbx_strand_id
1 'polypeptide(L)'
;PHVLLRRQRQMCIRDSTNPIAAGKLALAEALINLLPSGISKLSDIKISANWMASPDNAQRKTDLFNTVKELTQKVCNPWRIAVPVGKDSLSMKTIWQKDKKTNLSPQSLIISAFTKIKNVKKSITPQLIDNNELSLVYLDLSKTKKRLGGSIFSEVTQQTNLETPNLECIEEFPKIYNYLATKINKKRIFSFHDISDGG
;
A
#
# COMPACT_ATOMS: atom_id res chain seq x y z
N PRO A 1 -22.49 7.58 10.83
CA PRO A 1 -21.26 7.56 10.04
C PRO A 1 -20.78 6.12 9.86
N HIS A 2 -20.56 5.72 8.59
CA HIS A 2 -20.02 4.41 8.28
C HIS A 2 -18.49 4.44 8.35
N VAL A 3 -17.90 3.41 8.96
CA VAL A 3 -16.44 3.21 9.00
C VAL A 3 -16.10 2.13 8.00
N LEU A 4 -15.27 2.47 7.01
CA LEU A 4 -14.70 1.50 6.09
C LEU A 4 -13.28 1.13 6.52
N LEU A 5 -13.04 -0.17 6.60
CA LEU A 5 -11.76 -0.74 6.95
C LEU A 5 -11.23 -1.53 5.76
N ARG A 6 -10.02 -1.18 5.29
CA ARG A 6 -9.29 -1.95 4.29
C ARG A 6 -7.96 -2.40 4.90
N ARG A 7 -7.68 -3.69 4.79
CA ARG A 7 -6.40 -4.28 5.17
C ARG A 7 -5.62 -4.60 3.91
N GLN A 8 -4.36 -4.18 3.90
CA GLN A 8 -3.46 -4.46 2.82
C GLN A 8 -2.25 -5.21 3.35
N ARG A 9 -1.97 -6.37 2.76
CA ARG A 9 -0.81 -7.20 3.06
C ARG A 9 0.13 -7.17 1.86
N GLN A 10 1.36 -6.73 2.09
CA GLN A 10 2.38 -6.81 1.05
C GLN A 10 2.97 -8.21 0.92
N MET A 11 3.42 -8.52 -0.28
CA MET A 11 4.20 -9.73 -0.52
C MET A 11 5.57 -9.61 0.15
N CYS A 12 5.89 -10.59 0.98
CA CYS A 12 7.13 -10.65 1.76
C CYS A 12 8.42 -10.55 0.92
N ILE A 13 8.37 -10.90 -0.37
CA ILE A 13 9.52 -10.81 -1.29
C ILE A 13 9.90 -9.35 -1.55
N ARG A 14 8.94 -8.46 -1.79
CA ARG A 14 9.21 -7.01 -1.97
C ARG A 14 9.83 -6.40 -0.73
N ASP A 15 9.32 -6.77 0.44
CA ASP A 15 9.82 -6.29 1.72
C ASP A 15 11.28 -6.68 1.97
N SER A 16 11.69 -7.87 1.52
CA SER A 16 13.07 -8.35 1.68
C SER A 16 14.05 -7.70 0.71
N THR A 17 13.61 -7.26 -0.48
CA THR A 17 14.47 -6.64 -1.49
C THR A 17 14.62 -5.13 -1.29
N ASN A 18 13.55 -4.42 -0.96
CA ASN A 18 13.55 -2.98 -0.67
C ASN A 18 12.41 -2.62 0.30
N PRO A 19 12.64 -2.73 1.61
CA PRO A 19 11.61 -2.49 2.62
C PRO A 19 10.98 -1.10 2.56
N ILE A 20 11.76 -0.08 2.20
CA ILE A 20 11.28 1.30 2.10
C ILE A 20 10.30 1.45 0.93
N ALA A 21 10.69 0.96 -0.25
CA ALA A 21 9.83 1.02 -1.43
C ALA A 21 8.54 0.21 -1.21
N ALA A 22 8.68 -0.98 -0.66
CA ALA A 22 7.57 -1.86 -0.31
C ALA A 22 6.60 -1.19 0.67
N GLY A 23 7.11 -0.55 1.72
CA GLY A 23 6.30 0.18 2.68
C GLY A 23 5.52 1.35 2.07
N LYS A 24 6.14 2.11 1.15
CA LYS A 24 5.47 3.19 0.41
C LYS A 24 4.33 2.65 -0.46
N LEU A 25 4.55 1.52 -1.13
CA LEU A 25 3.52 0.88 -1.95
C LEU A 25 2.36 0.34 -1.11
N ALA A 26 2.64 -0.30 0.06
CA ALA A 26 1.59 -0.77 0.96
C ALA A 26 0.69 0.37 1.42
N LEU A 27 1.29 1.51 1.74
CA LEU A 27 0.53 2.69 2.13
C LEU A 27 -0.30 3.21 0.96
N ALA A 28 0.31 3.41 -0.21
CA ALA A 28 -0.39 3.91 -1.39
C ALA A 28 -1.56 3.00 -1.79
N GLU A 29 -1.35 1.70 -1.81
CA GLU A 29 -2.38 0.71 -2.13
C GLU A 29 -3.55 0.74 -1.13
N ALA A 30 -3.27 0.78 0.18
CA ALA A 30 -4.31 0.90 1.19
C ALA A 30 -5.15 2.17 1.02
N LEU A 31 -4.52 3.29 0.65
CA LEU A 31 -5.19 4.55 0.40
C LEU A 31 -6.01 4.52 -0.89
N ILE A 32 -5.45 3.99 -1.98
CA ILE A 32 -6.12 3.87 -3.29
C ILE A 32 -7.36 2.98 -3.15
N ASN A 33 -7.28 1.89 -2.40
CA ASN A 33 -8.41 1.00 -2.15
C ASN A 33 -9.54 1.63 -1.32
N LEU A 34 -9.28 2.72 -0.60
CA LEU A 34 -10.32 3.50 0.05
C LEU A 34 -10.98 4.53 -0.86
N LEU A 35 -10.31 4.94 -1.92
CA LEU A 35 -10.75 6.02 -2.81
C LEU A 35 -12.18 5.83 -3.36
N PRO A 36 -12.58 4.62 -3.83
CA PRO A 36 -13.92 4.36 -4.36
C PRO A 36 -15.04 4.49 -3.31
N SER A 37 -14.72 4.62 -2.03
CA SER A 37 -15.72 4.73 -0.95
C SER A 37 -16.39 6.11 -0.88
N GLY A 38 -16.02 7.06 -1.74
CA GLY A 38 -16.61 8.40 -1.73
C GLY A 38 -16.08 9.29 -0.59
N ILE A 39 -14.84 9.09 -0.19
CA ILE A 39 -14.16 9.95 0.79
C ILE A 39 -13.99 11.37 0.28
N SER A 40 -13.83 12.33 1.19
CA SER A 40 -13.74 13.74 0.82
C SER A 40 -12.32 14.14 0.44
N LYS A 41 -11.34 13.76 1.24
CA LYS A 41 -9.92 14.11 1.02
C LYS A 41 -8.99 13.13 1.73
N LEU A 42 -7.75 13.07 1.27
CA LEU A 42 -6.71 12.19 1.78
C LEU A 42 -6.46 12.35 3.29
N SER A 43 -6.42 13.58 3.78
CA SER A 43 -6.16 13.86 5.21
C SER A 43 -7.26 13.41 6.18
N ASP A 44 -8.42 12.98 5.68
CA ASP A 44 -9.47 12.40 6.52
C ASP A 44 -9.19 10.95 6.89
N ILE A 45 -8.23 10.31 6.21
CA ILE A 45 -7.85 8.93 6.45
C ILE A 45 -6.93 8.84 7.67
N LYS A 46 -7.13 7.78 8.44
CA LYS A 46 -6.25 7.33 9.51
C LYS A 46 -5.75 5.94 9.14
N ILE A 47 -4.56 5.60 9.60
CA ILE A 47 -4.01 4.26 9.39
C ILE A 47 -3.60 3.62 10.71
N SER A 48 -3.67 2.30 10.73
CA SER A 48 -2.94 1.47 11.68
C SER A 48 -1.82 0.77 10.92
N ALA A 49 -0.63 0.78 11.48
CA ALA A 49 0.55 0.17 10.88
C ALA A 49 1.15 -0.87 11.83
N ASN A 50 1.38 -2.09 11.31
CA ASN A 50 2.02 -3.17 12.04
C ASN A 50 3.28 -3.63 11.28
N TRP A 51 4.44 -3.36 11.86
CA TRP A 51 5.73 -3.85 11.35
C TRP A 51 6.04 -5.21 11.97
N MET A 52 6.15 -6.21 11.11
CA MET A 52 6.49 -7.57 11.50
C MET A 52 7.91 -7.85 11.04
N ALA A 53 8.79 -8.21 11.94
CA ALA A 53 10.21 -8.43 11.63
C ALA A 53 10.86 -9.41 12.62
N SER A 54 12.00 -9.93 12.22
CA SER A 54 12.94 -10.63 13.10
C SER A 54 14.28 -9.89 13.02
N PRO A 55 14.53 -8.90 13.89
CA PRO A 55 15.70 -8.04 13.83
C PRO A 55 16.95 -8.74 14.43
N ASP A 56 17.33 -9.88 13.87
CA ASP A 56 18.39 -10.73 14.41
C ASP A 56 19.80 -10.21 14.08
N ASN A 57 19.93 -9.28 13.12
CA ASN A 57 21.20 -8.67 12.77
C ASN A 57 21.08 -7.16 12.60
N ALA A 58 22.23 -6.48 12.51
CA ALA A 58 22.30 -5.02 12.39
C ALA A 58 21.59 -4.49 11.14
N GLN A 59 21.70 -5.18 10.01
CA GLN A 59 21.07 -4.78 8.75
C GLN A 59 19.55 -4.75 8.89
N ARG A 60 18.93 -5.81 9.38
CA ARG A 60 17.47 -5.88 9.56
C ARG A 60 16.94 -4.82 10.53
N LYS A 61 17.71 -4.50 11.58
CA LYS A 61 17.37 -3.40 12.50
C LYS A 61 17.38 -2.06 11.79
N THR A 62 18.41 -1.83 10.98
CA THR A 62 18.57 -0.61 10.20
C THR A 62 17.47 -0.46 9.16
N ASP A 63 17.12 -1.54 8.46
CA ASP A 63 16.05 -1.57 7.46
C ASP A 63 14.69 -1.23 8.08
N LEU A 64 14.39 -1.82 9.24
CA LEU A 64 13.17 -1.51 9.99
C LEU A 64 13.13 -0.03 10.39
N PHE A 65 14.20 0.47 11.02
CA PHE A 65 14.29 1.87 11.43
C PHE A 65 14.12 2.82 10.24
N ASN A 66 14.83 2.57 9.14
CA ASN A 66 14.76 3.41 7.95
C ASN A 66 13.39 3.38 7.31
N THR A 67 12.72 2.22 7.27
CA THR A 67 11.36 2.09 6.73
C THR A 67 10.37 2.90 7.56
N VAL A 68 10.40 2.77 8.88
CA VAL A 68 9.53 3.55 9.77
C VAL A 68 9.78 5.05 9.61
N LYS A 69 11.05 5.46 9.62
CA LYS A 69 11.46 6.87 9.48
C LYS A 69 11.00 7.45 8.15
N GLU A 70 11.25 6.76 7.06
CA GLU A 70 10.91 7.22 5.72
C GLU A 70 9.40 7.36 5.53
N LEU A 71 8.62 6.35 5.95
CA LEU A 71 7.17 6.40 5.87
C LEU A 71 6.56 7.50 6.73
N THR A 72 7.03 7.67 7.96
CA THR A 72 6.46 8.67 8.86
C THR A 72 6.85 10.08 8.46
N GLN A 73 8.14 10.33 8.23
CA GLN A 73 8.64 11.68 8.01
C GLN A 73 8.43 12.18 6.57
N LYS A 74 8.60 11.32 5.57
CA LYS A 74 8.54 11.75 4.16
C LYS A 74 7.25 11.42 3.45
N VAL A 75 6.37 10.61 4.06
CA VAL A 75 5.09 10.28 3.46
C VAL A 75 3.92 10.71 4.37
N CYS A 76 3.77 10.10 5.54
CA CYS A 76 2.61 10.36 6.39
C CYS A 76 2.50 11.83 6.85
N ASN A 77 3.62 12.43 7.30
CA ASN A 77 3.63 13.82 7.73
C ASN A 77 3.28 14.82 6.62
N PRO A 78 3.94 14.80 5.44
CA PRO A 78 3.57 15.70 4.33
C PRO A 78 2.14 15.47 3.83
N TRP A 79 1.66 14.23 3.85
CA TRP A 79 0.30 13.90 3.42
C TRP A 79 -0.76 14.15 4.50
N ARG A 80 -0.34 14.54 5.71
CA ARG A 80 -1.20 14.78 6.88
C ARG A 80 -2.05 13.56 7.25
N ILE A 81 -1.47 12.36 7.11
CA ILE A 81 -2.09 11.10 7.50
C ILE A 81 -1.65 10.78 8.92
N ALA A 82 -2.61 10.66 9.83
CA ALA A 82 -2.32 10.26 11.19
C ALA A 82 -2.22 8.74 11.31
N VAL A 83 -1.26 8.28 12.13
CA VAL A 83 -1.04 6.89 12.50
C VAL A 83 -1.36 6.72 13.99
N PRO A 84 -2.65 6.71 14.38
CA PRO A 84 -3.04 6.61 15.79
C PRO A 84 -2.64 5.28 16.44
N VAL A 85 -2.44 4.23 15.65
CA VAL A 85 -1.99 2.93 16.10
C VAL A 85 -0.81 2.48 15.27
N GLY A 86 0.38 2.55 15.86
CA GLY A 86 1.60 1.95 15.35
C GLY A 86 2.05 0.85 16.31
N LYS A 87 2.33 -0.34 15.79
CA LYS A 87 2.88 -1.44 16.58
C LYS A 87 3.89 -2.24 15.79
N ASP A 88 4.70 -3.01 16.49
CA ASP A 88 5.62 -3.96 15.91
C ASP A 88 5.38 -5.39 16.41
N SER A 89 5.95 -6.35 15.71
CA SER A 89 6.01 -7.76 16.07
C SER A 89 7.41 -8.24 15.72
N LEU A 90 8.33 -8.15 16.70
CA LEU A 90 9.77 -8.32 16.46
C LEU A 90 10.29 -9.74 16.73
N SER A 91 9.45 -10.65 17.17
CA SER A 91 9.84 -12.04 17.50
C SER A 91 9.40 -13.03 16.42
N MET A 92 9.33 -12.61 15.15
CA MET A 92 8.79 -13.40 14.05
C MET A 92 9.80 -14.42 13.54
N LYS A 93 10.03 -15.49 14.32
CA LYS A 93 10.88 -16.63 13.96
C LYS A 93 10.30 -17.94 14.42
N THR A 94 10.58 -19.00 13.68
CA THR A 94 10.27 -20.38 14.07
C THR A 94 11.57 -21.13 14.36
N ILE A 95 11.61 -21.81 15.48
CA ILE A 95 12.75 -22.62 15.91
C ILE A 95 12.29 -24.06 16.06
N TRP A 96 12.92 -24.97 15.31
CA TRP A 96 12.73 -26.41 15.46
C TRP A 96 13.80 -26.95 16.40
N GLN A 97 13.42 -27.30 17.60
CA GLN A 97 14.34 -27.75 18.64
C GLN A 97 15.07 -29.06 18.26
N LYS A 98 14.36 -30.00 17.62
CA LYS A 98 14.93 -31.28 17.18
C LYS A 98 16.06 -31.10 16.16
N ASP A 99 15.88 -30.24 15.19
CA ASP A 99 16.78 -30.10 14.04
C ASP A 99 17.73 -28.92 14.18
N LYS A 100 17.65 -28.16 15.26
CA LYS A 100 18.36 -26.89 15.46
C LYS A 100 18.20 -25.90 14.30
N LYS A 101 17.09 -26.01 13.55
CA LYS A 101 16.80 -25.13 12.42
C LYS A 101 16.04 -23.92 12.90
N THR A 102 16.39 -22.76 12.37
CA THR A 102 15.67 -21.51 12.60
C THR A 102 15.24 -20.93 11.26
N ASN A 103 13.97 -20.56 11.13
CA ASN A 103 13.46 -19.81 10.00
C ASN A 103 12.99 -18.44 10.50
N LEU A 104 13.55 -17.39 9.88
CA LEU A 104 13.25 -16.01 10.21
C LEU A 104 12.18 -15.49 9.25
N SER A 105 11.13 -14.88 9.79
CA SER A 105 10.17 -14.18 8.95
C SER A 105 10.86 -13.00 8.22
N PRO A 106 10.55 -12.77 6.95
CA PRO A 106 10.94 -11.53 6.30
C PRO A 106 10.29 -10.34 7.00
N GLN A 107 10.89 -9.16 6.86
CA GLN A 107 10.23 -7.92 7.29
C GLN A 107 8.95 -7.73 6.48
N SER A 108 7.86 -7.38 7.13
CA SER A 108 6.58 -7.14 6.48
C SER A 108 5.86 -5.98 7.14
N LEU A 109 5.18 -5.18 6.34
CA LEU A 109 4.34 -4.09 6.84
C LEU A 109 2.88 -4.36 6.47
N ILE A 110 2.02 -4.40 7.48
CA ILE A 110 0.58 -4.50 7.31
C ILE A 110 -0.04 -3.15 7.65
N ILE A 111 -0.71 -2.55 6.68
CA ILE A 111 -1.44 -1.30 6.84
C ILE A 111 -2.94 -1.57 6.80
N SER A 112 -3.64 -1.01 7.79
CA SER A 112 -5.10 -0.92 7.77
C SER A 112 -5.47 0.56 7.70
N ALA A 113 -6.12 0.97 6.61
CA ALA A 113 -6.58 2.33 6.44
C ALA A 113 -8.08 2.44 6.71
N PHE A 114 -8.51 3.52 7.37
CA PHE A 114 -9.90 3.73 7.72
C PHE A 114 -10.27 5.21 7.70
N THR A 115 -11.53 5.49 7.41
CA THR A 115 -12.07 6.84 7.37
C THR A 115 -13.58 6.83 7.61
N LYS A 116 -14.13 7.98 7.94
CA LYS A 116 -15.57 8.20 7.97
C LYS A 116 -16.03 8.66 6.59
N ILE A 117 -17.10 8.04 6.09
CA ILE A 117 -17.76 8.48 4.87
C ILE A 117 -19.10 9.14 5.19
N LYS A 118 -19.41 10.22 4.47
CA LYS A 118 -20.65 10.97 4.68
C LYS A 118 -21.86 10.27 4.10
N ASN A 119 -21.69 9.61 2.96
CA ASN A 119 -22.78 8.99 2.23
C ASN A 119 -22.29 7.74 1.49
N VAL A 120 -22.69 6.57 1.96
CA VAL A 120 -22.34 5.27 1.37
C VAL A 120 -22.86 5.11 -0.07
N LYS A 121 -23.95 5.79 -0.44
CA LYS A 121 -24.51 5.76 -1.79
C LYS A 121 -23.61 6.42 -2.85
N LYS A 122 -22.54 7.10 -2.43
CA LYS A 122 -21.53 7.66 -3.33
C LYS A 122 -20.37 6.70 -3.60
N SER A 123 -20.34 5.56 -2.94
CA SER A 123 -19.35 4.54 -3.20
C SER A 123 -19.54 3.95 -4.61
N ILE A 124 -18.43 3.72 -5.27
CA ILE A 124 -18.37 3.06 -6.58
C ILE A 124 -17.65 1.71 -6.45
N THR A 125 -17.83 0.85 -7.43
CA THR A 125 -17.26 -0.50 -7.46
C THR A 125 -16.36 -0.68 -8.68
N PRO A 126 -15.61 -1.78 -8.79
CA PRO A 126 -14.86 -2.12 -10.00
C PRO A 126 -15.75 -2.48 -11.19
N GLN A 127 -17.02 -2.76 -10.97
CA GLN A 127 -17.92 -3.17 -12.04
C GLN A 127 -18.07 -2.07 -13.10
N LEU A 128 -17.73 -2.41 -14.33
CA LEU A 128 -17.90 -1.51 -15.47
C LEU A 128 -19.40 -1.32 -15.78
N ILE A 129 -19.74 -0.11 -16.17
CA ILE A 129 -21.09 0.25 -16.60
C ILE A 129 -21.14 0.16 -18.13
N ASP A 130 -22.12 -0.53 -18.65
CA ASP A 130 -22.34 -0.60 -20.11
C ASP A 130 -22.93 0.73 -20.59
N ASN A 131 -22.07 1.59 -21.06
CA ASN A 131 -22.44 2.89 -21.63
C ASN A 131 -21.34 3.36 -22.61
N ASN A 132 -21.74 3.55 -23.86
CA ASN A 132 -20.85 3.91 -24.96
C ASN A 132 -20.22 5.34 -24.83
N GLU A 133 -20.73 6.17 -23.91
CA GLU A 133 -20.16 7.51 -23.65
C GLU A 133 -19.01 7.46 -22.63
N LEU A 134 -18.74 6.29 -22.04
CA LEU A 134 -17.68 6.14 -21.05
C LEU A 134 -16.38 5.67 -21.69
N SER A 135 -15.28 6.16 -21.15
CA SER A 135 -13.93 5.76 -21.55
C SER A 135 -13.23 5.08 -20.37
N LEU A 136 -12.47 4.03 -20.64
CA LEU A 136 -11.56 3.43 -19.69
C LEU A 136 -10.26 4.22 -19.64
N VAL A 137 -9.85 4.68 -18.46
CA VAL A 137 -8.64 5.47 -18.26
C VAL A 137 -7.67 4.68 -17.39
N TYR A 138 -6.45 4.49 -17.89
CA TYR A 138 -5.33 3.97 -17.13
C TYR A 138 -4.50 5.13 -16.56
N LEU A 139 -4.33 5.13 -15.23
CA LEU A 139 -3.52 6.13 -14.54
C LEU A 139 -2.21 5.51 -14.06
N ASP A 140 -1.12 5.80 -14.73
CA ASP A 140 0.21 5.31 -14.35
C ASP A 140 0.87 6.25 -13.33
N LEU A 141 1.09 5.73 -12.12
CA LEU A 141 1.81 6.43 -11.04
C LEU A 141 3.29 6.02 -10.94
N SER A 142 3.77 5.16 -11.84
CA SER A 142 5.16 4.68 -11.85
C SER A 142 6.14 5.60 -12.56
N LYS A 143 5.65 6.70 -13.19
CA LYS A 143 6.43 7.57 -14.09
C LYS A 143 7.11 6.73 -15.19
N THR A 144 6.35 5.79 -15.77
CA THR A 144 6.78 4.88 -16.86
C THR A 144 7.88 3.88 -16.50
N LYS A 145 8.26 3.78 -15.22
CA LYS A 145 9.26 2.81 -14.79
C LYS A 145 8.63 1.41 -14.65
N LYS A 146 8.97 0.53 -15.57
CA LYS A 146 8.47 -0.85 -15.62
C LYS A 146 9.31 -1.75 -14.71
N ARG A 147 9.04 -1.76 -13.42
CA ARG A 147 9.73 -2.57 -12.42
C ARG A 147 8.84 -3.70 -11.94
N LEU A 148 9.31 -4.93 -12.02
CA LEU A 148 8.55 -6.14 -11.72
C LEU A 148 9.15 -6.98 -10.57
N GLY A 149 10.17 -6.45 -9.88
CA GLY A 149 10.81 -7.14 -8.77
C GLY A 149 9.83 -7.43 -7.62
N GLY A 150 9.82 -8.67 -7.13
CA GLY A 150 8.89 -9.13 -6.09
C GLY A 150 7.43 -9.23 -6.54
N SER A 151 7.16 -9.24 -7.84
CA SER A 151 5.83 -9.50 -8.40
C SER A 151 5.59 -11.01 -8.56
N ILE A 152 4.33 -11.40 -8.72
CA ILE A 152 3.96 -12.78 -9.11
C ILE A 152 4.68 -13.20 -10.40
N PHE A 153 4.82 -12.27 -11.35
CA PHE A 153 5.57 -12.54 -12.58
C PHE A 153 7.03 -12.92 -12.30
N SER A 154 7.73 -12.16 -11.45
CA SER A 154 9.12 -12.48 -11.10
C SER A 154 9.26 -13.80 -10.36
N GLU A 155 8.29 -14.17 -9.55
CA GLU A 155 8.26 -15.44 -8.83
C GLU A 155 8.04 -16.62 -9.77
N VAL A 156 7.03 -16.57 -10.62
CA VAL A 156 6.68 -17.65 -11.57
C VAL A 156 7.79 -17.84 -12.61
N THR A 157 8.42 -16.76 -13.07
CA THR A 157 9.51 -16.81 -14.04
C THR A 157 10.89 -16.99 -13.40
N GLN A 158 10.97 -17.07 -12.06
CA GLN A 158 12.21 -17.21 -11.28
C GLN A 158 13.24 -16.09 -11.57
N GLN A 159 12.77 -14.91 -11.96
CA GLN A 159 13.61 -13.74 -12.23
C GLN A 159 13.87 -12.97 -10.95
N THR A 160 15.02 -13.19 -10.32
CA THR A 160 15.39 -12.55 -9.04
C THR A 160 16.01 -11.17 -9.18
N ASN A 161 16.47 -10.80 -10.37
CA ASN A 161 17.25 -9.58 -10.63
C ASN A 161 16.40 -8.38 -11.07
N LEU A 162 15.08 -8.47 -10.98
CA LEU A 162 14.21 -7.38 -11.37
C LEU A 162 14.18 -6.29 -10.31
N GLU A 163 14.22 -5.04 -10.75
CA GLU A 163 14.13 -3.89 -9.85
C GLU A 163 12.78 -3.84 -9.13
N THR A 164 12.81 -3.58 -7.82
CA THR A 164 11.61 -3.47 -6.98
C THR A 164 10.80 -2.23 -7.35
N PRO A 165 9.49 -2.33 -7.56
CA PRO A 165 8.62 -1.18 -7.74
C PRO A 165 8.70 -0.19 -6.57
N ASN A 166 8.53 1.09 -6.86
CA ASN A 166 8.50 2.14 -5.84
C ASN A 166 7.42 3.17 -6.20
N LEU A 167 6.96 3.92 -5.21
CA LEU A 167 6.06 5.04 -5.43
C LEU A 167 6.87 6.26 -5.88
N GLU A 168 6.85 6.55 -7.18
CA GLU A 168 7.66 7.61 -7.78
C GLU A 168 7.03 9.00 -7.64
N CYS A 169 5.70 9.07 -7.53
CA CYS A 169 4.94 10.31 -7.49
C CYS A 169 4.56 10.75 -6.07
N ILE A 170 5.49 10.63 -5.11
CA ILE A 170 5.21 10.93 -3.68
C ILE A 170 4.67 12.34 -3.48
N GLU A 171 5.25 13.34 -4.14
CA GLU A 171 4.85 14.74 -3.99
C GLU A 171 3.51 15.05 -4.67
N GLU A 172 3.26 14.41 -5.81
CA GLU A 172 2.04 14.59 -6.59
C GLU A 172 0.86 13.79 -6.07
N PHE A 173 1.13 12.68 -5.38
CA PHE A 173 0.12 11.73 -4.94
C PHE A 173 -1.07 12.37 -4.20
N PRO A 174 -0.88 13.28 -3.22
CA PRO A 174 -2.01 13.92 -2.54
C PRO A 174 -2.91 14.74 -3.47
N LYS A 175 -2.32 15.40 -4.46
CA LYS A 175 -3.06 16.19 -5.44
C LYS A 175 -3.90 15.29 -6.35
N ILE A 176 -3.28 14.22 -6.87
CA ILE A 176 -3.95 13.21 -7.71
C ILE A 176 -5.08 12.56 -6.93
N TYR A 177 -4.81 12.13 -5.70
CA TYR A 177 -5.78 11.48 -4.84
C TYR A 177 -7.02 12.37 -4.59
N ASN A 178 -6.81 13.61 -4.16
CA ASN A 178 -7.89 14.55 -3.88
C ASN A 178 -8.66 14.94 -5.15
N TYR A 179 -7.99 15.01 -6.30
CA TYR A 179 -8.63 15.22 -7.60
C TYR A 179 -9.59 14.07 -7.92
N LEU A 180 -9.12 12.82 -7.83
CA LEU A 180 -9.93 11.62 -8.08
C LEU A 180 -11.10 11.53 -7.09
N ALA A 181 -10.87 11.76 -5.80
CA ALA A 181 -11.92 11.81 -4.79
C ALA A 181 -13.01 12.84 -5.15
N THR A 182 -12.60 14.00 -5.64
CA THR A 182 -13.54 15.05 -6.11
C THR A 182 -14.34 14.57 -7.31
N LYS A 183 -13.72 13.90 -8.27
CA LYS A 183 -14.40 13.38 -9.48
C LYS A 183 -15.39 12.27 -9.14
N ILE A 184 -15.05 11.37 -8.23
CA ILE A 184 -15.95 10.32 -7.72
C ILE A 184 -17.16 10.97 -7.03
N ASN A 185 -16.93 11.90 -6.11
CA ASN A 185 -18.01 12.59 -5.40
C ASN A 185 -18.94 13.42 -6.32
N LYS A 186 -18.43 13.89 -7.45
CA LYS A 186 -19.19 14.59 -8.50
C LYS A 186 -19.80 13.65 -9.54
N LYS A 187 -19.73 12.32 -9.34
CA LYS A 187 -20.23 11.33 -10.29
C LYS A 187 -19.65 11.50 -11.72
N ARG A 188 -18.34 11.72 -11.80
CA ARG A 188 -17.58 11.79 -13.06
C ARG A 188 -16.69 10.58 -13.27
N ILE A 189 -16.55 9.72 -12.25
CA ILE A 189 -15.94 8.40 -12.28
C ILE A 189 -16.99 7.43 -11.77
N PHE A 190 -17.27 6.38 -12.52
CA PHE A 190 -18.36 5.45 -12.27
C PHE A 190 -17.87 4.08 -11.81
N SER A 191 -16.64 3.73 -12.18
CA SER A 191 -16.00 2.48 -11.78
C SER A 191 -14.54 2.77 -11.45
N PHE A 192 -13.98 2.02 -10.52
CA PHE A 192 -12.59 2.21 -10.11
C PHE A 192 -11.99 0.92 -9.57
N HIS A 193 -10.78 0.63 -10.02
CA HIS A 193 -9.96 -0.46 -9.49
C HIS A 193 -8.49 -0.06 -9.48
N ASP A 194 -7.74 -0.51 -8.49
CA ASP A 194 -6.28 -0.44 -8.51
C ASP A 194 -5.70 -1.60 -9.33
N ILE A 195 -4.49 -1.44 -9.81
CA ILE A 195 -3.72 -2.54 -10.37
C ILE A 195 -2.94 -3.16 -9.22
N SER A 196 -3.32 -4.38 -8.85
CA SER A 196 -2.73 -5.13 -7.77
C SER A 196 -1.97 -6.36 -8.26
N ASP A 197 -1.75 -7.35 -7.40
CA ASP A 197 -1.09 -8.60 -7.77
C ASP A 197 -1.89 -9.32 -8.89
N GLY A 198 -1.24 -9.54 -9.99
CA GLY A 198 -1.83 -10.17 -11.19
C GLY A 198 -2.26 -9.20 -12.30
N GLY A 199 -2.16 -7.90 -12.05
CA GLY A 199 -2.45 -6.87 -13.05
C GLY A 199 -3.85 -6.32 -13.04
#